data_c7c76f3c4f61ebd4cbd48772ecf3dbf2
#
_entry.id   c7c76f3c4f61ebd4cbd48772ecf3dbf2
#
_cell.length_a   1.000
_cell.length_b   1.000
_cell.length_c   1.000
_cell.angle_alpha   90.00
_cell.angle_beta   90.00
_cell.angle_gamma   90.00
#
_symmetry.space_group_name_H-M   'P 1'
#
loop_
_entity.id
_entity.type
_entity.pdbx_description
1 polymer ?
#
loop_
_entity_poly.entity_id
_entity_poly.type
_entity_poly.pdbx_seq_one_letter_code
_entity_poly.pdbx_strand_id
1 'polypeptide(L)'
;LYSFDMRKLTIATCVHKDFVSAVLDVDYSPTGREFVAGSYDRTLRIFDYNGGHSRDVYHLKRMQRVFCTRFSMDGTYVLSGSDDMNVRVWKAEAGSQLGMLLPREKRKKQYRDALKNRFKHMPEIKRITRHQHVPKAIHKAQKIRRVVEAAERTKKANRVAHGDGNISVKEYKPARKGRIVAEIE
;
A
#
# COMPACT_ATOMS: atom_id res chain seq x y z
N LEU A 1 -5.22 4.77 4.77
CA LEU A 1 -5.82 5.55 3.68
C LEU A 1 -7.08 4.88 3.20
N TYR A 2 -8.01 5.68 2.70
CA TYR A 2 -9.26 5.22 2.13
C TYR A 2 -9.44 5.83 0.75
N SER A 3 -9.86 5.05 -0.22
CA SER A 3 -10.28 5.51 -1.53
C SER A 3 -11.81 5.51 -1.58
N PHE A 4 -12.39 6.58 -2.10
CA PHE A 4 -13.84 6.74 -2.25
C PHE A 4 -14.19 7.03 -3.70
N ASP A 5 -15.35 6.58 -4.15
CA ASP A 5 -15.97 7.08 -5.36
C ASP A 5 -16.61 8.44 -5.05
N MET A 6 -16.29 9.47 -5.84
CA MET A 6 -16.84 10.82 -5.69
C MET A 6 -18.37 10.85 -5.76
N ARG A 7 -18.98 9.85 -6.40
CA ARG A 7 -20.45 9.70 -6.51
C ARG A 7 -21.07 9.05 -5.28
N LYS A 8 -20.27 8.28 -4.49
CA LYS A 8 -20.74 7.54 -3.32
C LYS A 8 -19.72 7.66 -2.19
N LEU A 9 -19.71 8.78 -1.49
CA LEU A 9 -18.79 9.06 -0.40
C LEU A 9 -19.09 8.31 0.91
N THR A 10 -20.22 7.61 0.98
CA THR A 10 -20.64 6.89 2.20
C THR A 10 -19.89 5.58 2.40
N ILE A 11 -19.37 4.99 1.33
CA ILE A 11 -18.72 3.67 1.35
C ILE A 11 -17.35 3.81 0.72
N ALA A 12 -16.31 3.42 1.48
CA ALA A 12 -14.94 3.39 0.95
C ALA A 12 -14.81 2.25 -0.08
N THR A 13 -14.29 2.56 -1.27
CA THR A 13 -14.05 1.59 -2.33
C THR A 13 -12.90 0.66 -1.98
N CYS A 14 -11.84 1.18 -1.38
CA CYS A 14 -10.68 0.41 -0.97
C CYS A 14 -10.06 0.99 0.31
N VAL A 15 -9.47 0.11 1.13
CA VAL A 15 -8.76 0.46 2.35
C VAL A 15 -7.29 0.08 2.23
N HIS A 16 -6.40 1.07 2.32
CA HIS A 16 -4.96 0.90 2.20
C HIS A 16 -4.32 0.90 3.59
N LYS A 17 -3.84 -0.27 4.05
CA LYS A 17 -3.49 -0.52 5.49
C LYS A 17 -1.99 -0.61 5.80
N ASP A 18 -1.09 -0.36 4.87
CA ASP A 18 0.34 -0.65 5.06
C ASP A 18 1.11 0.35 5.92
N PHE A 19 0.60 1.56 6.09
CA PHE A 19 1.26 2.57 6.91
C PHE A 19 1.14 2.28 8.40
N VAL A 20 2.22 2.53 9.13
CA VAL A 20 2.29 2.37 10.58
C VAL A 20 2.00 3.68 11.29
N SER A 21 2.32 4.81 10.66
CA SER A 21 2.13 6.14 11.21
C SER A 21 1.25 7.02 10.31
N ALA A 22 1.07 8.28 10.66
CA ALA A 22 0.25 9.21 9.91
C ALA A 22 0.74 9.39 8.48
N VAL A 23 -0.18 9.46 7.53
CA VAL A 23 0.08 9.87 6.16
C VAL A 23 -0.05 11.37 6.07
N LEU A 24 0.95 12.04 5.53
CA LEU A 24 1.04 13.49 5.49
C LEU A 24 0.63 14.07 4.15
N ASP A 25 0.94 13.37 3.06
CA ASP A 25 0.61 13.81 1.72
C ASP A 25 0.29 12.65 0.80
N VAL A 26 -0.56 12.89 -0.20
CA VAL A 26 -0.99 11.93 -1.21
C VAL A 26 -1.11 12.65 -2.54
N ASP A 27 -0.59 12.03 -3.60
CA ASP A 27 -0.71 12.53 -4.95
C ASP A 27 -1.04 11.41 -5.93
N TYR A 28 -1.92 11.69 -6.89
CA TYR A 28 -2.28 10.73 -7.92
C TYR A 28 -1.31 10.77 -9.10
N SER A 29 -1.01 9.61 -9.64
CA SER A 29 -0.32 9.51 -10.92
C SER A 29 -1.16 10.14 -12.03
N PRO A 30 -0.54 10.81 -13.01
CA PRO A 30 -1.24 11.31 -14.19
C PRO A 30 -2.03 10.24 -14.95
N THR A 31 -1.64 8.97 -14.80
CA THR A 31 -2.36 7.83 -15.40
C THR A 31 -3.68 7.50 -14.69
N GLY A 32 -3.94 8.04 -13.48
CA GLY A 32 -5.11 7.76 -12.66
C GLY A 32 -5.20 6.35 -12.08
N ARG A 33 -4.21 5.48 -12.34
CA ARG A 33 -4.22 4.07 -11.90
C ARG A 33 -3.55 3.86 -10.55
N GLU A 34 -2.65 4.75 -10.19
CA GLU A 34 -1.79 4.66 -9.01
C GLU A 34 -1.78 5.97 -8.26
N PHE A 35 -1.43 5.90 -7.00
CA PHE A 35 -1.14 7.08 -6.20
C PHE A 35 0.06 6.83 -5.30
N VAL A 36 0.77 7.90 -4.96
CA VAL A 36 1.87 7.89 -4.01
C VAL A 36 1.43 8.52 -2.71
N ALA A 37 1.94 8.01 -1.61
CA ALA A 37 1.69 8.57 -0.30
C ALA A 37 2.96 8.64 0.53
N GLY A 38 3.17 9.78 1.17
CA GLY A 38 4.26 10.04 2.11
C GLY A 38 3.79 9.96 3.55
N SER A 39 4.60 9.34 4.40
CA SER A 39 4.23 9.10 5.79
C SER A 39 5.28 9.59 6.79
N TYR A 40 4.80 9.79 8.00
CA TYR A 40 5.60 10.07 9.18
C TYR A 40 6.50 8.88 9.59
N ASP A 41 6.22 7.66 9.08
CA ASP A 41 7.01 6.46 9.29
C ASP A 41 8.32 6.41 8.47
N ARG A 42 8.66 7.52 7.79
CA ARG A 42 9.86 7.67 6.95
C ARG A 42 9.85 6.79 5.71
N THR A 43 8.66 6.41 5.25
CA THR A 43 8.50 5.68 3.99
C THR A 43 7.62 6.45 3.02
N LEU A 44 7.94 6.27 1.75
CA LEU A 44 7.09 6.64 0.65
C LEU A 44 6.57 5.36 0.02
N ARG A 45 5.28 5.28 -0.26
CA ARG A 45 4.65 4.08 -0.81
C ARG A 45 3.81 4.42 -2.02
N ILE A 46 3.84 3.53 -2.99
CA ILE A 46 3.01 3.61 -4.19
C ILE A 46 1.97 2.50 -4.10
N PHE A 47 0.73 2.88 -4.35
CA PHE A 47 -0.43 1.98 -4.33
C PHE A 47 -1.11 1.98 -5.68
N ASP A 48 -1.60 0.82 -6.07
CA ASP A 48 -2.62 0.74 -7.11
C ASP A 48 -3.96 1.20 -6.52
N TYR A 49 -4.77 1.92 -7.30
CA TYR A 49 -6.06 2.46 -6.86
C TYR A 49 -6.97 1.37 -6.24
N ASN A 50 -7.02 0.19 -6.85
CA ASN A 50 -7.81 -0.94 -6.36
C ASN A 50 -7.03 -1.91 -5.46
N GLY A 51 -5.76 -1.61 -5.15
CA GLY A 51 -4.89 -2.45 -4.35
C GLY A 51 -4.91 -2.06 -2.88
N GLY A 52 -5.26 -2.98 -1.96
CA GLY A 52 -5.22 -2.73 -0.51
C GLY A 52 -3.79 -2.64 0.06
N HIS A 53 -2.80 -3.13 -0.67
CA HIS A 53 -1.38 -3.13 -0.29
C HIS A 53 -0.52 -2.32 -1.26
N SER A 54 0.55 -1.73 -0.73
CA SER A 54 1.49 -0.98 -1.54
C SER A 54 2.21 -1.87 -2.54
N ARG A 55 2.34 -1.39 -3.79
CA ARG A 55 3.12 -2.02 -4.84
C ARG A 55 4.62 -1.88 -4.57
N ASP A 56 5.05 -0.66 -4.27
CA ASP A 56 6.44 -0.31 -3.98
C ASP A 56 6.57 0.45 -2.67
N VAL A 57 7.71 0.27 -1.98
CA VAL A 57 8.07 0.99 -0.75
C VAL A 57 9.46 1.57 -0.91
N TYR A 58 9.58 2.89 -0.76
CA TYR A 58 10.85 3.60 -0.78
C TYR A 58 11.22 4.13 0.58
N HIS A 59 12.45 3.89 1.00
CA HIS A 59 13.02 4.42 2.22
C HIS A 59 14.55 4.48 2.14
N LEU A 60 15.15 5.37 2.89
CA LEU A 60 16.59 5.47 3.07
C LEU A 60 16.93 5.59 4.55
N LYS A 61 18.15 5.19 4.94
CA LYS A 61 18.60 5.31 6.34
C LYS A 61 18.60 6.75 6.87
N ARG A 62 18.91 7.72 6.01
CA ARG A 62 18.94 9.15 6.36
C ARG A 62 17.60 9.85 6.19
N MET A 63 16.65 9.22 5.51
CA MET A 63 15.35 9.79 5.27
C MET A 63 14.58 9.93 6.57
N GLN A 64 14.02 11.09 6.81
CA GLN A 64 13.15 11.40 7.93
C GLN A 64 11.68 11.41 7.47
N ARG A 65 10.81 12.11 8.19
CA ARG A 65 9.39 12.22 7.87
C ARG A 65 9.21 12.77 6.46
N VAL A 66 8.30 12.19 5.71
CA VAL A 66 7.99 12.64 4.35
C VAL A 66 6.81 13.59 4.41
N PHE A 67 7.04 14.86 4.15
CA PHE A 67 6.01 15.90 4.24
C PHE A 67 5.25 16.11 2.94
N CYS A 68 5.91 15.98 1.81
CA CYS A 68 5.28 16.18 0.52
C CYS A 68 5.73 15.14 -0.49
N THR A 69 4.83 14.78 -1.38
CA THR A 69 5.03 13.81 -2.45
C THR A 69 4.32 14.26 -3.70
N ARG A 70 4.99 14.19 -4.86
CA ARG A 70 4.41 14.54 -6.15
C ARG A 70 4.85 13.59 -7.24
N PHE A 71 3.94 13.23 -8.12
CA PHE A 71 4.27 12.57 -9.37
C PHE A 71 4.79 13.58 -10.39
N SER A 72 5.74 13.15 -11.23
CA SER A 72 6.07 13.88 -12.45
C SER A 72 4.92 13.77 -13.45
N MET A 73 4.79 14.75 -14.32
CA MET A 73 3.74 14.76 -15.35
C MET A 73 3.80 13.55 -16.31
N ASP A 74 4.99 12.98 -16.47
CA ASP A 74 5.19 11.75 -17.29
C ASP A 74 4.77 10.48 -16.55
N GLY A 75 4.50 10.54 -15.24
CA GLY A 75 4.25 9.35 -14.42
C GLY A 75 5.48 8.43 -14.22
N THR A 76 6.67 8.86 -14.67
CA THR A 76 7.91 8.05 -14.60
C THR A 76 8.67 8.23 -13.30
N TYR A 77 8.53 9.40 -12.67
CA TYR A 77 9.21 9.75 -11.44
C TYR A 77 8.24 10.19 -10.35
N VAL A 78 8.70 10.02 -9.12
CA VAL A 78 8.06 10.55 -7.93
C VAL A 78 9.07 11.41 -7.20
N LEU A 79 8.64 12.59 -6.78
CA LEU A 79 9.40 13.52 -5.96
C LEU A 79 8.94 13.41 -4.51
N SER A 80 9.87 13.50 -3.57
CA SER A 80 9.52 13.55 -2.15
C SER A 80 10.38 14.56 -1.40
N GLY A 81 9.73 15.42 -0.61
CA GLY A 81 10.37 16.30 0.34
C GLY A 81 10.31 15.72 1.75
N SER A 82 11.43 15.72 2.44
CA SER A 82 11.57 15.10 3.75
C SER A 82 12.14 16.12 4.77
N ASP A 83 11.87 15.87 6.04
CA ASP A 83 12.33 16.65 7.19
C ASP A 83 13.87 16.77 7.31
N ASP A 84 14.60 15.95 6.57
CA ASP A 84 16.05 16.04 6.45
C ASP A 84 16.54 17.10 5.45
N MET A 85 15.66 18.04 5.06
CA MET A 85 15.90 19.13 4.11
C MET A 85 16.31 18.69 2.71
N ASN A 86 16.05 17.43 2.34
CA ASN A 86 16.38 16.90 1.02
C ASN A 86 15.12 16.60 0.21
N VAL A 87 15.18 16.97 -1.07
CA VAL A 87 14.23 16.50 -2.07
C VAL A 87 14.85 15.31 -2.78
N ARG A 88 14.07 14.24 -2.91
CA ARG A 88 14.50 13.01 -3.58
C ARG A 88 13.63 12.68 -4.77
N VAL A 89 14.28 12.15 -5.78
CA VAL A 89 13.62 11.67 -7.00
C VAL A 89 13.68 10.15 -7.01
N TRP A 90 12.52 9.52 -7.18
CA TRP A 90 12.35 8.09 -7.22
C TRP A 90 11.76 7.68 -8.56
N LYS A 91 12.01 6.44 -8.98
CA LYS A 91 11.28 5.87 -10.12
C LYS A 91 9.88 5.47 -9.68
N ALA A 92 8.88 5.77 -10.47
CA ALA A 92 7.52 5.31 -10.18
C ALA A 92 7.43 3.78 -10.20
N GLU A 93 8.19 3.12 -11.10
CA GLU A 93 8.36 1.67 -11.12
C GLU A 93 9.83 1.31 -10.83
N ALA A 94 10.09 0.71 -9.66
CA ALA A 94 11.45 0.39 -9.22
C ALA A 94 12.23 -0.51 -10.19
N GLY A 95 11.53 -1.45 -10.84
CA GLY A 95 12.11 -2.40 -11.79
C GLY A 95 12.27 -1.88 -13.21
N SER A 96 11.78 -0.67 -13.52
CA SER A 96 11.89 -0.13 -14.87
C SER A 96 13.30 0.35 -15.17
N GLN A 97 13.79 0.07 -16.37
CA GLN A 97 14.98 0.69 -16.92
C GLN A 97 14.57 2.00 -17.61
N LEU A 98 15.22 3.08 -17.22
CA LEU A 98 15.04 4.39 -17.84
C LEU A 98 16.01 4.50 -19.03
N GLY A 99 15.50 4.96 -20.17
CA GLY A 99 16.26 5.10 -21.39
C GLY A 99 15.89 4.09 -22.47
N MET A 100 16.51 4.23 -23.64
CA MET A 100 16.26 3.36 -24.78
C MET A 100 16.90 1.99 -24.55
N LEU A 101 16.06 0.95 -24.51
CA LEU A 101 16.50 -0.43 -24.44
C LEU A 101 16.97 -0.91 -25.83
N LEU A 102 18.13 -1.54 -25.87
CA LEU A 102 18.59 -2.23 -27.05
C LEU A 102 17.62 -3.39 -27.42
N PRO A 103 17.46 -3.73 -28.71
CA PRO A 103 16.53 -4.79 -29.14
C PRO A 103 16.73 -6.12 -28.41
N ARG A 104 17.98 -6.47 -28.10
CA ARG A 104 18.34 -7.69 -27.35
C ARG A 104 17.86 -7.63 -25.89
N GLU A 105 18.02 -6.49 -25.24
CA GLU A 105 17.58 -6.28 -23.86
C GLU A 105 16.06 -6.26 -23.77
N LYS A 106 15.39 -5.62 -24.73
CA LYS A 106 13.93 -5.61 -24.83
C LYS A 106 13.35 -7.02 -24.94
N ARG A 107 13.92 -7.88 -25.83
CA ARG A 107 13.52 -9.28 -25.95
C ARG A 107 13.72 -10.05 -24.64
N LYS A 108 14.88 -9.86 -23.98
CA LYS A 108 15.19 -10.51 -22.70
C LYS A 108 14.22 -10.09 -21.59
N LYS A 109 13.86 -8.81 -21.54
CA LYS A 109 12.86 -8.28 -20.59
C LYS A 109 11.49 -8.89 -20.87
N GLN A 110 11.03 -8.85 -22.12
CA GLN A 110 9.73 -9.42 -22.52
C GLN A 110 9.63 -10.92 -22.17
N TYR A 111 10.69 -11.70 -22.43
CA TYR A 111 10.73 -13.11 -22.07
C TYR A 111 10.61 -13.33 -20.55
N ARG A 112 11.33 -12.56 -19.75
CA ARG A 112 11.26 -12.64 -18.28
C ARG A 112 9.88 -12.26 -17.74
N ASP A 113 9.28 -11.21 -18.29
CA ASP A 113 7.95 -10.76 -17.88
C ASP A 113 6.87 -11.77 -18.28
N ALA A 114 6.99 -12.39 -19.46
CA ALA A 114 6.13 -13.49 -19.88
C ALA A 114 6.25 -14.71 -18.94
N LEU A 115 7.47 -15.08 -18.51
CA LEU A 115 7.68 -16.14 -17.53
C LEU A 115 7.07 -15.82 -16.19
N LYS A 116 7.28 -14.61 -15.67
CA LYS A 116 6.67 -14.18 -14.39
C LYS A 116 5.14 -14.24 -14.47
N ASN A 117 4.56 -13.75 -15.56
CA ASN A 117 3.11 -13.76 -15.75
C ASN A 117 2.54 -15.18 -15.86
N ARG A 118 3.24 -16.07 -16.56
CA ARG A 118 2.84 -17.48 -16.68
C ARG A 118 2.81 -18.21 -15.33
N PHE A 119 3.80 -17.95 -14.48
CA PHE A 119 3.97 -18.68 -13.21
C PHE A 119 3.56 -17.88 -11.96
N LYS A 120 2.92 -16.71 -12.12
CA LYS A 120 2.51 -15.84 -11.00
C LYS A 120 1.58 -16.50 -9.98
N HIS A 121 0.87 -17.58 -10.38
CA HIS A 121 -0.02 -18.34 -9.51
C HIS A 121 0.73 -19.21 -8.51
N MET A 122 1.99 -19.56 -8.78
CA MET A 122 2.80 -20.37 -7.88
C MET A 122 3.08 -19.63 -6.57
N PRO A 123 2.92 -20.31 -5.40
CA PRO A 123 3.05 -19.66 -4.10
C PRO A 123 4.43 -19.06 -3.86
N GLU A 124 5.49 -19.68 -4.36
CA GLU A 124 6.86 -19.22 -4.23
C GLU A 124 7.09 -17.91 -5.01
N ILE A 125 6.66 -17.86 -6.27
CA ILE A 125 6.79 -16.67 -7.12
C ILE A 125 5.94 -15.53 -6.56
N LYS A 126 4.73 -15.84 -6.11
CA LYS A 126 3.84 -14.88 -5.45
C LYS A 126 4.48 -14.29 -4.19
N ARG A 127 5.17 -15.10 -3.38
CA ARG A 127 5.90 -14.64 -2.20
C ARG A 127 7.06 -13.72 -2.57
N ILE A 128 7.86 -14.10 -3.58
CA ILE A 128 9.00 -13.29 -4.03
C ILE A 128 8.52 -11.95 -4.61
N THR A 129 7.48 -11.98 -5.44
CA THR A 129 6.93 -10.76 -6.08
C THR A 129 6.33 -9.79 -5.07
N ARG A 130 5.73 -10.31 -3.99
CA ARG A 130 5.14 -9.50 -2.91
C ARG A 130 6.16 -9.06 -1.86
N HIS A 131 7.37 -9.63 -1.89
CA HIS A 131 8.39 -9.28 -0.90
C HIS A 131 8.83 -7.83 -1.10
N GLN A 132 8.67 -7.04 -0.05
CA GLN A 132 9.12 -5.65 0.02
C GLN A 132 10.12 -5.52 1.17
N HIS A 133 11.24 -4.86 0.91
CA HIS A 133 12.18 -4.52 1.96
C HIS A 133 11.64 -3.34 2.76
N VAL A 134 11.35 -3.57 4.03
CA VAL A 134 10.81 -2.55 4.95
C VAL A 134 11.76 -2.40 6.13
N PRO A 135 11.99 -1.19 6.66
CA PRO A 135 12.80 -0.98 7.86
C PRO A 135 12.34 -1.84 9.03
N LYS A 136 13.30 -2.37 9.80
CA LYS A 136 13.03 -3.31 10.91
C LYS A 136 12.01 -2.78 11.93
N ALA A 137 12.04 -1.48 12.22
CA ALA A 137 11.09 -0.85 13.14
C ALA A 137 9.65 -0.94 12.63
N ILE A 138 9.44 -0.61 11.33
CA ILE A 138 8.14 -0.65 10.67
C ILE A 138 7.65 -2.10 10.58
N HIS A 139 8.52 -3.04 10.20
CA HIS A 139 8.17 -4.46 10.15
C HIS A 139 7.71 -4.99 11.52
N LYS A 140 8.40 -4.62 12.62
CA LYS A 140 7.96 -4.99 13.98
C LYS A 140 6.60 -4.41 14.34
N ALA A 141 6.37 -3.13 14.05
CA ALA A 141 5.11 -2.46 14.33
C ALA A 141 3.95 -3.06 13.51
N GLN A 142 4.17 -3.37 12.23
CA GLN A 142 3.19 -4.08 11.41
C GLN A 142 2.87 -5.48 11.94
N LYS A 143 3.88 -6.21 12.42
CA LYS A 143 3.68 -7.54 13.03
C LYS A 143 2.79 -7.45 14.27
N ILE A 144 3.06 -6.50 15.16
CA ILE A 144 2.24 -6.27 16.37
C ILE A 144 0.81 -5.92 15.97
N ARG A 145 0.63 -5.00 15.02
CA ARG A 145 -0.68 -4.61 14.52
C ARG A 145 -1.48 -5.80 13.98
N ARG A 146 -0.86 -6.67 13.18
CA ARG A 146 -1.50 -7.89 12.67
C ARG A 146 -1.96 -8.82 13.78
N VAL A 147 -1.15 -8.98 14.85
CA VAL A 147 -1.52 -9.78 16.02
C VAL A 147 -2.73 -9.19 16.73
N VAL A 148 -2.75 -7.87 16.92
CA VAL A 148 -3.90 -7.16 17.55
C VAL A 148 -5.16 -7.32 16.70
N GLU A 149 -5.08 -7.10 15.39
CA GLU A 149 -6.20 -7.27 14.46
C GLU A 149 -6.71 -8.73 14.43
N ALA A 150 -5.81 -9.71 14.46
CA ALA A 150 -6.20 -11.13 14.53
C ALA A 150 -6.93 -11.44 15.84
N ALA A 151 -6.42 -10.95 16.99
CA ALA A 151 -7.08 -11.10 18.28
C ALA A 151 -8.47 -10.44 18.31
N GLU A 152 -8.62 -9.26 17.71
CA GLU A 152 -9.91 -8.59 17.60
C GLU A 152 -10.89 -9.39 16.73
N ARG A 153 -10.43 -9.95 15.60
CA ARG A 153 -11.25 -10.82 14.73
C ARG A 153 -11.73 -12.06 15.48
N THR A 154 -10.83 -12.72 16.23
CA THR A 154 -11.19 -13.90 17.04
C THR A 154 -12.20 -13.55 18.11
N LYS A 155 -11.99 -12.44 18.85
CA LYS A 155 -12.96 -11.96 19.85
C LYS A 155 -14.32 -11.65 19.24
N LYS A 156 -14.33 -11.03 18.06
CA LYS A 156 -15.57 -10.74 17.31
C LYS A 156 -16.28 -12.03 16.92
N ALA A 157 -15.56 -12.99 16.36
CA ALA A 157 -16.11 -14.29 15.97
C ALA A 157 -16.68 -15.05 17.18
N ASN A 158 -15.95 -15.09 18.29
CA ASN A 158 -16.41 -15.76 19.52
C ASN A 158 -17.67 -15.11 20.11
N ARG A 159 -17.78 -13.78 20.11
CA ARG A 159 -19.00 -13.10 20.55
C ARG A 159 -20.20 -13.42 19.71
N VAL A 160 -20.01 -13.55 18.39
CA VAL A 160 -21.11 -13.94 17.49
C VAL A 160 -21.48 -15.42 17.68
N ALA A 161 -20.49 -16.28 17.88
CA ALA A 161 -20.72 -17.72 18.07
C ALA A 161 -21.39 -18.04 19.42
N HIS A 162 -21.11 -17.27 20.47
CA HIS A 162 -21.58 -17.52 21.83
C HIS A 162 -22.55 -16.43 22.36
N GLY A 163 -22.95 -15.48 21.52
CA GLY A 163 -23.97 -14.47 21.83
C GLY A 163 -25.37 -15.01 21.53
N ASP A 164 -26.39 -14.28 22.00
CA ASP A 164 -27.82 -14.62 21.88
C ASP A 164 -28.39 -14.69 20.45
N GLY A 165 -27.61 -15.06 19.47
CA GLY A 165 -28.04 -15.38 18.10
C GLY A 165 -28.53 -14.21 17.24
N ASN A 166 -28.73 -13.04 17.82
CA ASN A 166 -29.33 -11.87 17.13
C ASN A 166 -28.34 -10.92 16.43
N ILE A 167 -27.04 -11.14 16.58
CA ILE A 167 -26.03 -10.22 16.02
C ILE A 167 -25.22 -10.91 14.95
N SER A 168 -25.37 -10.49 13.70
CA SER A 168 -24.52 -11.00 12.61
C SER A 168 -23.08 -10.47 12.73
N VAL A 169 -22.10 -11.23 12.20
CA VAL A 169 -20.68 -10.81 12.20
C VAL A 169 -20.48 -9.45 11.53
N LYS A 170 -21.32 -9.14 10.53
CA LYS A 170 -21.28 -7.86 9.80
C LYS A 170 -21.83 -6.68 10.60
N GLU A 171 -22.73 -6.92 11.55
CA GLU A 171 -23.41 -5.88 12.34
C GLU A 171 -22.64 -5.48 13.60
N TYR A 172 -21.75 -6.36 14.09
CA TYR A 172 -20.96 -6.04 15.27
C TYR A 172 -19.88 -5.00 14.94
N LYS A 173 -20.13 -3.75 15.36
CA LYS A 173 -19.15 -2.66 15.32
C LYS A 173 -18.66 -2.36 16.73
N PRO A 174 -17.36 -2.53 17.06
CA PRO A 174 -16.83 -2.10 18.33
C PRO A 174 -16.99 -0.59 18.49
N ALA A 175 -17.33 -0.13 19.70
CA ALA A 175 -17.59 1.29 20.00
C ALA A 175 -16.48 2.25 19.54
N ARG A 176 -15.22 1.79 19.49
CA ARG A 176 -14.06 2.54 19.00
C ARG A 176 -14.05 2.79 17.49
N LYS A 177 -14.79 2.00 16.70
CA LYS A 177 -14.86 2.12 15.21
C LYS A 177 -16.10 2.90 14.73
N GLY A 178 -16.84 3.53 15.62
CA GLY A 178 -18.08 4.25 15.30
C GLY A 178 -17.93 5.46 14.36
N ARG A 179 -16.70 5.87 14.04
CA ARG A 179 -16.43 7.00 13.12
C ARG A 179 -16.29 6.57 11.65
N ILE A 180 -16.18 5.28 11.36
CA ILE A 180 -16.08 4.76 9.99
C ILE A 180 -17.45 4.21 9.61
N VAL A 181 -18.09 4.81 8.62
CA VAL A 181 -19.48 4.50 8.24
C VAL A 181 -19.55 3.13 7.56
N ALA A 182 -18.63 2.81 6.66
CA ALA A 182 -18.52 1.49 6.05
C ALA A 182 -17.11 1.21 5.54
N GLU A 183 -16.66 -0.05 5.67
CA GLU A 183 -15.45 -0.58 5.02
C GLU A 183 -15.89 -1.72 4.09
N ILE A 184 -15.37 -1.75 2.85
CA ILE A 184 -15.49 -2.90 1.95
C ILE A 184 -14.32 -3.84 2.29
N GLU A 185 -14.63 -5.08 2.70
CA GLU A 185 -13.66 -6.16 2.94
C GLU A 185 -13.26 -6.84 1.63
#